data_1ebcfa82541f8e074cf8309b442502cd
#
_entry.id   1ebcfa82541f8e074cf8309b442502cd
#
_cell.length_a   1.000
_cell.length_b   1.000
_cell.length_c   1.000
_cell.angle_alpha   90.00
_cell.angle_beta   90.00
_cell.angle_gamma   90.00
#
_symmetry.space_group_name_H-M   'P 1'
#
loop_
_entity.id
_entity.type
_entity.pdbx_description
1 polymer ?
#
loop_
_entity_poly.entity_id
_entity_poly.type
_entity_poly.pdbx_seq_one_letter_code
_entity_poly.pdbx_strand_id
1 'polypeptide(L)'
;AIKAIGLSLALAALPQAALAAPAAAAAPAVEAAAATATPAAAPAAVAPAATAPAVTAAPAPEAPKVDPNDPRFQVAPGGYTPMAPTPGKGMPVAKGIHLQDQYSPTGEYARWMHDAFLLPVITVISLFVLGLLLWVIARYNKRANPVASKTSHNTVLEVIWTGLPILILVAIAVPSVTLIAKQYKPAPANAVTIKATGNQWFWTYSYPDNGGFEVISNMLPEEEAKKRGEPEQLAADFRMVVPAGEPIRLQVTAADVIHSFAVPSLWSKLDGVPGRINEKVLFIKEPGVYYGQCSELCGARHGYMPIVVEALPRPKYNAWVMTQAGGKIDGLPEAPAAPAAPAAAPAAAPAAAAAPAAAPAASPAPAA
;
A
#
# COMPACT_ATOMS: atom_id res chain seq x y z
N ALA A 1 52.91 -20.48 2.25
CA ALA A 1 52.22 -20.96 3.48
C ALA A 1 51.45 -19.82 4.08
N ILE A 2 50.17 -19.67 3.75
CA ILE A 2 49.26 -18.65 4.31
C ILE A 2 48.50 -19.34 5.44
N LYS A 3 48.78 -18.93 6.68
CA LYS A 3 48.07 -19.39 7.87
C LYS A 3 46.74 -18.61 7.95
N ALA A 4 45.62 -19.33 7.88
CA ALA A 4 44.31 -18.81 8.16
C ALA A 4 44.20 -18.45 9.66
N ILE A 5 43.91 -17.18 9.97
CA ILE A 5 43.60 -16.71 11.33
C ILE A 5 42.07 -16.78 11.45
N GLY A 6 41.58 -17.78 12.18
CA GLY A 6 40.18 -17.89 12.56
C GLY A 6 39.87 -16.87 13.67
N LEU A 7 39.00 -15.90 13.38
CA LEU A 7 38.50 -14.94 14.36
C LEU A 7 37.28 -15.54 15.04
N SER A 8 37.46 -16.15 16.22
CA SER A 8 36.35 -16.58 17.07
C SER A 8 35.77 -15.36 17.81
N LEU A 9 34.53 -15.00 17.46
CA LEU A 9 33.75 -13.97 18.15
C LEU A 9 33.18 -14.61 19.42
N ALA A 10 33.83 -14.37 20.59
CA ALA A 10 33.25 -14.70 21.90
C ALA A 10 32.23 -13.59 22.26
N LEU A 11 30.96 -13.93 22.26
CA LEU A 11 29.87 -13.10 22.78
C LEU A 11 29.99 -13.14 24.33
N ALA A 12 30.55 -12.08 24.95
CA ALA A 12 30.49 -11.88 26.38
C ALA A 12 29.07 -11.45 26.79
N ALA A 13 28.39 -12.32 27.54
CA ALA A 13 27.11 -11.99 28.16
C ALA A 13 27.32 -10.91 29.22
N LEU A 14 26.76 -9.72 29.01
CA LEU A 14 26.65 -8.68 30.02
C LEU A 14 25.42 -8.99 30.91
N PRO A 15 25.52 -8.85 32.24
CA PRO A 15 24.39 -9.02 33.13
C PRO A 15 23.36 -7.92 32.88
N GLN A 16 22.13 -8.32 32.61
CA GLN A 16 20.99 -7.43 32.55
C GLN A 16 20.67 -6.92 33.95
N ALA A 17 20.96 -5.66 34.23
CA ALA A 17 20.40 -4.97 35.37
C ALA A 17 18.90 -4.78 35.15
N ALA A 18 18.10 -5.40 36.01
CA ALA A 18 16.66 -5.24 36.03
C ALA A 18 16.32 -3.77 36.36
N LEU A 19 15.91 -3.00 35.36
CA LEU A 19 15.25 -1.72 35.55
C LEU A 19 13.85 -2.02 36.05
N ALA A 20 13.56 -1.79 37.31
CA ALA A 20 12.25 -1.83 37.92
C ALA A 20 11.37 -0.76 37.21
N ALA A 21 10.29 -1.20 36.58
CA ALA A 21 9.28 -0.31 36.04
C ALA A 21 8.58 0.46 37.18
N PRO A 22 8.31 1.76 37.04
CA PRO A 22 7.51 2.48 38.03
C PRO A 22 6.09 1.92 38.03
N ALA A 23 5.52 1.70 39.22
CA ALA A 23 4.16 1.24 39.44
C ALA A 23 3.18 2.16 38.72
N ALA A 24 2.31 1.55 37.91
CA ALA A 24 1.20 2.26 37.27
C ALA A 24 0.27 2.80 38.37
N ALA A 25 0.11 4.12 38.42
CA ALA A 25 -0.89 4.77 39.24
C ALA A 25 -2.27 4.33 38.77
N ALA A 26 -3.08 3.79 39.69
CA ALA A 26 -4.46 3.40 39.41
C ALA A 26 -5.28 4.62 38.96
N ALA A 27 -5.90 4.52 37.79
CA ALA A 27 -6.89 5.47 37.34
C ALA A 27 -8.16 5.40 38.25
N PRO A 28 -8.78 6.53 38.58
CA PRO A 28 -9.99 6.53 39.39
C PRO A 28 -11.15 5.86 38.62
N ALA A 29 -11.87 4.96 39.29
CA ALA A 29 -13.08 4.37 38.77
C ALA A 29 -14.13 5.43 38.49
N VAL A 30 -14.53 5.56 37.22
CA VAL A 30 -15.69 6.38 36.85
C VAL A 30 -16.94 5.57 37.21
N GLU A 31 -17.65 6.03 38.23
CA GLU A 31 -18.93 5.52 38.66
C GLU A 31 -19.96 5.75 37.54
N ALA A 32 -20.53 4.67 37.01
CA ALA A 32 -21.55 4.73 35.98
C ALA A 32 -22.86 5.22 36.58
N ALA A 33 -23.19 6.51 36.42
CA ALA A 33 -24.49 7.04 36.69
C ALA A 33 -25.50 6.43 35.70
N ALA A 34 -26.41 5.62 36.21
CA ALA A 34 -27.55 5.08 35.46
C ALA A 34 -28.50 6.24 35.10
N ALA A 35 -28.44 6.71 33.85
CA ALA A 35 -29.40 7.61 33.29
C ALA A 35 -30.69 6.84 32.98
N THR A 36 -31.75 7.07 33.77
CA THR A 36 -33.11 6.61 33.49
C THR A 36 -33.61 7.28 32.20
N ALA A 37 -33.72 6.46 31.13
CA ALA A 37 -34.29 6.91 29.87
C ALA A 37 -35.81 7.10 30.03
N THR A 38 -36.28 8.34 29.90
CA THR A 38 -37.68 8.69 29.72
C THR A 38 -38.13 8.25 28.32
N PRO A 39 -39.26 7.58 28.11
CA PRO A 39 -39.71 7.17 26.79
C PRO A 39 -40.03 8.40 25.94
N ALA A 40 -39.43 8.45 24.76
CA ALA A 40 -39.69 9.47 23.77
C ALA A 40 -41.15 9.38 23.27
N ALA A 41 -41.82 10.50 23.26
CA ALA A 41 -43.18 10.68 22.73
C ALA A 41 -43.24 10.29 21.25
N ALA A 42 -44.28 9.62 20.81
CA ALA A 42 -44.56 9.30 19.43
C ALA A 42 -44.62 10.54 18.53
N PRO A 43 -44.14 10.48 17.28
CA PRO A 43 -44.21 11.65 16.37
C PRO A 43 -45.65 11.94 15.99
N ALA A 44 -46.03 13.20 16.14
CA ALA A 44 -47.34 13.75 15.74
C ALA A 44 -47.51 13.56 14.21
N ALA A 45 -48.73 13.21 13.83
CA ALA A 45 -49.14 13.07 12.42
C ALA A 45 -48.89 14.37 11.64
N VAL A 46 -48.13 14.28 10.56
CA VAL A 46 -47.88 15.39 9.64
C VAL A 46 -49.13 15.58 8.79
N ALA A 47 -49.69 16.79 8.83
CA ALA A 47 -50.78 17.20 7.96
C ALA A 47 -50.38 17.16 6.47
N PRO A 48 -51.30 16.90 5.52
CA PRO A 48 -50.96 16.81 4.10
C PRO A 48 -50.48 18.18 3.58
N ALA A 49 -49.23 18.15 3.03
CA ALA A 49 -48.64 19.31 2.40
C ALA A 49 -49.44 19.74 1.17
N ALA A 50 -49.69 21.04 1.06
CA ALA A 50 -50.31 21.68 -0.09
C ALA A 50 -49.52 21.37 -1.36
N THR A 51 -50.21 21.02 -2.42
CA THR A 51 -49.71 20.74 -3.76
C THR A 51 -48.92 21.95 -4.29
N ALA A 52 -47.60 21.78 -4.40
CA ALA A 52 -46.73 22.75 -5.07
C ALA A 52 -47.05 22.74 -6.60
N PRO A 53 -46.98 23.91 -7.27
CA PRO A 53 -47.21 23.97 -8.70
C PRO A 53 -46.17 23.11 -9.46
N ALA A 54 -46.64 22.37 -10.46
CA ALA A 54 -45.83 21.57 -11.34
C ALA A 54 -44.73 22.43 -12.00
N VAL A 55 -43.50 22.27 -11.57
CA VAL A 55 -42.34 22.83 -12.29
C VAL A 55 -42.22 22.03 -13.59
N THR A 56 -42.45 22.69 -14.71
CA THR A 56 -42.18 22.13 -16.03
C THR A 56 -40.70 21.72 -16.08
N ALA A 57 -40.45 20.41 -16.18
CA ALA A 57 -39.09 19.89 -16.26
C ALA A 57 -38.41 20.51 -17.50
N ALA A 58 -37.28 21.21 -17.27
CA ALA A 58 -36.40 21.61 -18.34
C ALA A 58 -36.01 20.38 -19.17
N PRO A 59 -35.89 20.47 -20.51
CA PRO A 59 -35.45 19.33 -21.31
C PRO A 59 -34.11 18.81 -20.77
N ALA A 60 -34.02 17.50 -20.61
CA ALA A 60 -32.80 16.83 -20.17
C ALA A 60 -31.65 17.28 -21.10
N PRO A 61 -30.46 17.60 -20.54
CA PRO A 61 -29.33 17.96 -21.39
C PRO A 61 -29.07 16.85 -22.38
N GLU A 62 -28.97 17.23 -23.66
CA GLU A 62 -28.66 16.33 -24.76
C GLU A 62 -27.38 15.57 -24.44
N ALA A 63 -27.41 14.24 -24.49
CA ALA A 63 -26.23 13.40 -24.22
C ALA A 63 -25.07 13.88 -25.11
N PRO A 64 -23.88 14.06 -24.57
CA PRO A 64 -22.72 14.55 -25.33
C PRO A 64 -22.53 13.62 -26.54
N LYS A 65 -22.40 14.23 -27.74
CA LYS A 65 -22.15 13.50 -28.98
C LYS A 65 -20.81 12.78 -28.85
N VAL A 66 -20.83 11.46 -28.78
CA VAL A 66 -19.66 10.61 -28.68
C VAL A 66 -18.94 10.64 -30.02
N ASP A 67 -17.64 11.06 -30.01
CA ASP A 67 -16.79 10.90 -31.19
C ASP A 67 -16.46 9.41 -31.36
N PRO A 68 -16.88 8.76 -32.45
CA PRO A 68 -16.61 7.34 -32.66
C PRO A 68 -15.10 7.00 -32.76
N ASN A 69 -14.26 7.99 -33.01
CA ASN A 69 -12.81 7.82 -33.08
C ASN A 69 -12.11 8.05 -31.75
N ASP A 70 -12.80 8.52 -30.71
CA ASP A 70 -12.21 8.69 -29.38
C ASP A 70 -11.92 7.32 -28.76
N PRO A 71 -10.65 7.00 -28.40
CA PRO A 71 -10.30 5.72 -27.80
C PRO A 71 -11.06 5.37 -26.53
N ARG A 72 -11.60 6.37 -25.82
CA ARG A 72 -12.38 6.17 -24.59
C ARG A 72 -13.67 5.40 -24.84
N PHE A 73 -14.20 5.40 -26.06
CA PHE A 73 -15.45 4.75 -26.45
C PHE A 73 -15.26 3.58 -27.42
N GLN A 74 -14.01 3.31 -27.85
CA GLN A 74 -13.72 2.18 -28.73
C GLN A 74 -13.59 0.88 -27.92
N VAL A 75 -14.06 -0.23 -28.51
CA VAL A 75 -13.88 -1.59 -28.00
C VAL A 75 -12.95 -2.35 -28.94
N ALA A 76 -11.91 -2.97 -28.41
CA ALA A 76 -11.00 -3.75 -29.24
C ALA A 76 -11.72 -4.93 -29.91
N PRO A 77 -11.51 -5.15 -31.21
CA PRO A 77 -12.01 -6.33 -31.87
C PRO A 77 -11.34 -7.58 -31.29
N GLY A 78 -12.10 -8.68 -31.17
CA GLY A 78 -11.60 -9.95 -30.64
C GLY A 78 -11.75 -10.17 -29.14
N GLY A 79 -12.36 -9.19 -28.43
CA GLY A 79 -12.68 -9.34 -27.01
C GLY A 79 -11.46 -9.18 -26.08
N TYR A 80 -11.62 -9.66 -24.84
CA TYR A 80 -10.56 -9.60 -23.80
C TYR A 80 -9.85 -10.94 -23.66
N THR A 81 -8.54 -10.89 -23.60
CA THR A 81 -7.67 -11.99 -23.19
C THR A 81 -6.70 -11.46 -22.14
N PRO A 82 -6.52 -12.12 -20.98
CA PRO A 82 -5.57 -11.71 -19.96
C PRO A 82 -4.16 -11.55 -20.52
N MET A 83 -3.50 -10.45 -20.17
CA MET A 83 -2.13 -10.19 -20.61
C MET A 83 -1.15 -11.13 -19.92
N ALA A 84 -0.22 -11.71 -20.68
CA ALA A 84 0.88 -12.47 -20.11
C ALA A 84 1.83 -11.52 -19.37
N PRO A 85 2.38 -11.93 -18.21
CA PRO A 85 3.39 -11.13 -17.50
C PRO A 85 4.67 -11.05 -18.33
N THR A 86 5.36 -9.92 -18.25
CA THR A 86 6.67 -9.73 -18.87
C THR A 86 7.74 -9.91 -17.79
N PRO A 87 8.67 -10.89 -17.92
CA PRO A 87 9.72 -11.10 -16.93
C PRO A 87 10.51 -9.81 -16.64
N GLY A 88 10.67 -9.49 -15.36
CA GLY A 88 11.37 -8.29 -14.91
C GLY A 88 10.56 -6.99 -14.97
N LYS A 89 9.38 -6.98 -15.59
CA LYS A 89 8.49 -5.81 -15.63
C LYS A 89 7.40 -5.91 -14.59
N GLY A 90 7.32 -4.91 -13.71
CA GLY A 90 6.27 -4.85 -12.70
C GLY A 90 6.34 -5.90 -11.60
N MET A 91 7.42 -6.67 -11.53
CA MET A 91 7.63 -7.75 -10.57
C MET A 91 9.03 -7.67 -9.95
N PRO A 92 9.26 -8.31 -8.78
CA PRO A 92 10.58 -8.41 -8.20
C PRO A 92 11.56 -9.16 -9.12
N VAL A 93 12.80 -8.71 -9.19
CA VAL A 93 13.89 -9.38 -9.90
C VAL A 93 14.73 -10.14 -8.88
N ALA A 94 14.99 -11.43 -9.14
CA ALA A 94 15.78 -12.26 -8.25
C ALA A 94 17.19 -11.65 -8.03
N LYS A 95 17.62 -11.57 -6.76
CA LYS A 95 18.90 -10.96 -6.36
C LYS A 95 19.04 -9.47 -6.72
N GLY A 96 17.96 -8.79 -7.09
CA GLY A 96 17.96 -7.34 -7.33
C GLY A 96 18.26 -6.58 -6.04
N ILE A 97 19.21 -5.63 -6.11
CA ILE A 97 19.59 -4.74 -5.00
C ILE A 97 19.12 -3.30 -5.23
N HIS A 98 18.46 -3.06 -6.34
CA HIS A 98 17.92 -1.76 -6.72
C HIS A 98 16.41 -1.69 -6.49
N LEU A 99 15.86 -0.48 -6.47
CA LEU A 99 14.42 -0.28 -6.59
C LEU A 99 13.94 -0.90 -7.91
N GLN A 100 12.73 -1.48 -7.88
CA GLN A 100 12.10 -1.98 -9.11
C GLN A 100 12.00 -0.86 -10.15
N ASP A 101 12.03 -1.22 -11.43
CA ASP A 101 11.78 -0.28 -12.52
C ASP A 101 10.42 0.38 -12.35
N GLN A 102 10.38 1.68 -12.63
CA GLN A 102 9.21 2.51 -12.34
C GLN A 102 8.42 2.80 -13.60
N TYR A 103 7.10 2.63 -13.53
CA TYR A 103 6.18 2.80 -14.66
C TYR A 103 5.13 3.89 -14.40
N SER A 104 5.38 4.76 -13.42
CA SER A 104 4.59 5.96 -13.17
C SER A 104 5.48 7.21 -13.12
N PRO A 105 4.97 8.40 -13.52
CA PRO A 105 5.76 9.64 -13.48
C PRO A 105 6.27 9.99 -12.07
N THR A 106 5.47 9.69 -11.04
CA THR A 106 5.87 9.90 -9.64
C THR A 106 6.95 8.91 -9.21
N GLY A 107 6.87 7.66 -9.68
CA GLY A 107 7.86 6.63 -9.40
C GLY A 107 9.21 6.92 -10.07
N GLU A 108 9.20 7.37 -11.33
CA GLU A 108 10.45 7.78 -12.02
C GLU A 108 11.15 8.93 -11.28
N TYR A 109 10.37 9.93 -10.85
CA TYR A 109 10.94 11.04 -10.07
C TYR A 109 11.47 10.58 -8.70
N ALA A 110 10.75 9.70 -8.02
CA ALA A 110 11.17 9.13 -6.74
C ALA A 110 12.45 8.28 -6.89
N ARG A 111 12.52 7.45 -7.94
CA ARG A 111 13.72 6.68 -8.27
C ARG A 111 14.92 7.58 -8.56
N TRP A 112 14.74 8.62 -9.38
CA TRP A 112 15.79 9.59 -9.63
C TRP A 112 16.29 10.24 -8.33
N MET A 113 15.36 10.66 -7.46
CA MET A 113 15.71 11.27 -6.18
C MET A 113 16.48 10.28 -5.27
N HIS A 114 16.09 9.01 -5.26
CA HIS A 114 16.79 7.97 -4.52
C HIS A 114 18.19 7.72 -5.09
N ASP A 115 18.29 7.40 -6.40
CA ASP A 115 19.51 6.88 -7.00
C ASP A 115 20.55 7.99 -7.26
N ALA A 116 20.11 9.16 -7.72
CA ALA A 116 21.03 10.26 -8.10
C ALA A 116 21.35 11.21 -6.95
N PHE A 117 20.55 11.23 -5.89
CA PHE A 117 20.73 12.19 -4.81
C PHE A 117 20.90 11.51 -3.42
N LEU A 118 19.90 10.75 -2.95
CA LEU A 118 19.95 10.19 -1.61
C LEU A 118 21.04 9.13 -1.45
N LEU A 119 21.14 8.18 -2.38
CA LEU A 119 22.12 7.10 -2.32
C LEU A 119 23.58 7.60 -2.32
N PRO A 120 24.00 8.53 -3.17
CA PRO A 120 25.34 9.14 -3.08
C PRO A 120 25.57 9.85 -1.74
N VAL A 121 24.62 10.65 -1.27
CA VAL A 121 24.75 11.41 0.00
C VAL A 121 24.93 10.44 1.18
N ILE A 122 24.07 9.45 1.33
CA ILE A 122 24.18 8.49 2.45
C ILE A 122 25.45 7.64 2.34
N THR A 123 25.89 7.30 1.13
CA THR A 123 27.13 6.55 0.91
C THR A 123 28.34 7.34 1.36
N VAL A 124 28.44 8.62 0.94
CA VAL A 124 29.53 9.52 1.35
C VAL A 124 29.55 9.69 2.89
N ILE A 125 28.40 9.94 3.50
CA ILE A 125 28.29 10.07 4.96
C ILE A 125 28.74 8.78 5.64
N SER A 126 28.27 7.62 5.17
CA SER A 126 28.63 6.32 5.75
C SER A 126 30.13 6.03 5.67
N LEU A 127 30.76 6.30 4.52
CA LEU A 127 32.19 6.14 4.34
C LEU A 127 32.99 7.12 5.19
N PHE A 128 32.52 8.36 5.32
CA PHE A 128 33.14 9.38 6.17
C PHE A 128 33.10 8.92 7.66
N VAL A 129 31.95 8.52 8.14
CA VAL A 129 31.80 8.02 9.52
C VAL A 129 32.64 6.78 9.75
N LEU A 130 32.66 5.83 8.81
CA LEU A 130 33.53 4.65 8.89
C LEU A 130 35.02 5.06 8.97
N GLY A 131 35.45 6.00 8.14
CA GLY A 131 36.80 6.54 8.18
C GLY A 131 37.16 7.15 9.53
N LEU A 132 36.25 7.94 10.12
CA LEU A 132 36.42 8.50 11.45
C LEU A 132 36.54 7.41 12.56
N LEU A 133 35.68 6.39 12.47
CA LEU A 133 35.75 5.28 13.45
C LEU A 133 37.07 4.51 13.35
N LEU A 134 37.52 4.20 12.13
CA LEU A 134 38.80 3.53 11.91
C LEU A 134 39.98 4.41 12.41
N TRP A 135 39.90 5.73 12.14
CA TRP A 135 40.86 6.68 12.67
C TRP A 135 40.91 6.68 14.21
N VAL A 136 39.77 6.73 14.88
CA VAL A 136 39.67 6.69 16.33
C VAL A 136 40.27 5.39 16.88
N ILE A 137 39.93 4.23 16.27
CA ILE A 137 40.47 2.92 16.70
C ILE A 137 41.99 2.88 16.54
N ALA A 138 42.52 3.37 15.42
CA ALA A 138 43.96 3.34 15.16
C ALA A 138 44.76 4.35 16.01
N ARG A 139 44.22 5.57 16.17
CA ARG A 139 44.97 6.69 16.73
C ARG A 139 44.75 6.87 18.23
N TYR A 140 43.55 6.59 18.74
CA TYR A 140 43.16 6.89 20.11
C TYR A 140 42.96 5.63 20.99
N ASN A 141 43.55 4.50 20.62
CA ASN A 141 43.53 3.32 21.46
C ASN A 141 44.46 3.50 22.71
N LYS A 142 44.25 2.69 23.76
CA LYS A 142 44.97 2.75 25.02
C LYS A 142 46.51 2.62 24.88
N ARG A 143 46.98 1.91 23.85
CA ARG A 143 48.42 1.75 23.61
C ARG A 143 49.04 3.02 23.01
N ALA A 144 48.35 3.66 22.09
CA ALA A 144 48.82 4.89 21.44
C ALA A 144 48.63 6.15 22.30
N ASN A 145 47.59 6.15 23.16
CA ASN A 145 47.26 7.28 24.05
C ASN A 145 46.92 6.77 25.46
N PRO A 146 47.95 6.48 26.27
CA PRO A 146 47.77 5.95 27.62
C PRO A 146 47.12 6.96 28.58
N VAL A 147 47.24 8.25 28.30
CA VAL A 147 46.63 9.33 29.10
C VAL A 147 45.58 10.02 28.26
N ALA A 148 44.33 10.03 28.73
CA ALA A 148 43.21 10.67 28.04
C ALA A 148 43.36 12.20 28.06
N SER A 149 42.96 12.86 26.95
CA SER A 149 42.86 14.32 26.89
C SER A 149 41.77 14.82 27.83
N LYS A 150 42.02 15.95 28.48
CA LYS A 150 41.02 16.66 29.30
C LYS A 150 40.15 17.66 28.49
N THR A 151 40.46 17.87 27.22
CA THR A 151 39.66 18.73 26.32
C THR A 151 38.34 18.04 26.02
N SER A 152 37.22 18.63 26.43
CA SER A 152 35.91 18.04 26.38
C SER A 152 34.98 18.69 25.35
N HIS A 153 35.31 19.87 24.82
CA HIS A 153 34.46 20.58 23.85
C HIS A 153 35.27 21.41 22.85
N ASN A 154 34.65 21.70 21.69
CA ASN A 154 35.17 22.62 20.72
C ASN A 154 33.96 23.25 19.98
N THR A 155 33.65 24.48 20.34
CA THR A 155 32.50 25.21 19.82
C THR A 155 32.45 25.29 18.31
N VAL A 156 33.58 25.43 17.61
CA VAL A 156 33.64 25.49 16.15
C VAL A 156 33.19 24.16 15.55
N LEU A 157 33.72 23.03 16.05
CA LEU A 157 33.28 21.72 15.60
C LEU A 157 31.81 21.47 15.90
N GLU A 158 31.32 21.89 17.05
CA GLU A 158 29.91 21.75 17.45
C GLU A 158 28.98 22.51 16.48
N VAL A 159 29.34 23.73 16.10
CA VAL A 159 28.58 24.52 15.11
C VAL A 159 28.62 23.82 13.74
N ILE A 160 29.77 23.27 13.32
CA ILE A 160 29.91 22.59 12.04
C ILE A 160 29.06 21.31 12.01
N TRP A 161 29.18 20.43 13.02
CA TRP A 161 28.44 19.16 12.99
C TRP A 161 26.95 19.32 13.24
N THR A 162 26.49 20.45 13.77
CA THR A 162 25.07 20.80 13.86
C THR A 162 24.57 21.45 12.57
N GLY A 163 25.30 22.45 12.07
CA GLY A 163 24.90 23.23 10.92
C GLY A 163 24.93 22.47 9.59
N LEU A 164 25.97 21.65 9.37
CA LEU A 164 26.10 20.88 8.11
C LEU A 164 24.93 19.88 7.88
N PRO A 165 24.52 19.05 8.86
CA PRO A 165 23.35 18.20 8.71
C PRO A 165 22.06 19.00 8.44
N ILE A 166 21.86 20.14 9.10
CA ILE A 166 20.70 21.00 8.83
C ILE A 166 20.68 21.46 7.37
N LEU A 167 21.81 21.92 6.84
CA LEU A 167 21.90 22.32 5.43
C LEU A 167 21.62 21.18 4.46
N ILE A 168 22.12 19.96 4.76
CA ILE A 168 21.84 18.75 3.98
C ILE A 168 20.35 18.46 4.00
N LEU A 169 19.70 18.49 5.16
CA LEU A 169 18.25 18.25 5.29
C LEU A 169 17.43 19.29 4.53
N VAL A 170 17.81 20.57 4.58
CA VAL A 170 17.15 21.64 3.81
C VAL A 170 17.28 21.37 2.31
N ALA A 171 18.47 20.96 1.84
CA ALA A 171 18.68 20.61 0.44
C ALA A 171 17.84 19.42 -0.01
N ILE A 172 17.65 18.41 0.85
CA ILE A 172 16.80 17.23 0.59
C ILE A 172 15.31 17.61 0.62
N ALA A 173 14.92 18.55 1.48
CA ALA A 173 13.51 18.93 1.65
C ALA A 173 12.87 19.45 0.35
N VAL A 174 13.61 20.20 -0.47
CA VAL A 174 13.08 20.79 -1.71
C VAL A 174 12.55 19.74 -2.69
N PRO A 175 13.31 18.72 -3.14
CA PRO A 175 12.80 17.68 -4.01
C PRO A 175 11.77 16.78 -3.29
N SER A 176 11.89 16.56 -1.97
CA SER A 176 10.96 15.75 -1.19
C SER A 176 9.56 16.36 -1.14
N VAL A 177 9.45 17.66 -0.83
CA VAL A 177 8.17 18.38 -0.82
C VAL A 177 7.53 18.36 -2.21
N THR A 178 8.33 18.51 -3.27
CA THR A 178 7.85 18.40 -4.65
C THR A 178 7.26 17.01 -4.96
N LEU A 179 7.92 15.93 -4.51
CA LEU A 179 7.42 14.57 -4.68
C LEU A 179 6.10 14.37 -3.92
N ILE A 180 6.03 14.80 -2.66
CA ILE A 180 4.82 14.70 -1.84
C ILE A 180 3.67 15.45 -2.52
N ALA A 181 3.88 16.69 -2.97
CA ALA A 181 2.85 17.47 -3.65
C ALA A 181 2.33 16.79 -4.93
N LYS A 182 3.21 16.12 -5.69
CA LYS A 182 2.80 15.32 -6.86
C LYS A 182 1.97 14.10 -6.48
N GLN A 183 2.29 13.44 -5.36
CA GLN A 183 1.57 12.25 -4.90
C GLN A 183 0.16 12.56 -4.38
N TYR A 184 -0.04 13.75 -3.80
CA TYR A 184 -1.33 14.18 -3.24
C TYR A 184 -2.15 15.09 -4.19
N LYS A 185 -1.74 15.18 -5.46
CA LYS A 185 -2.53 15.90 -6.45
C LYS A 185 -3.88 15.21 -6.65
N PRO A 186 -5.01 15.95 -6.59
CA PRO A 186 -6.32 15.37 -6.81
C PRO A 186 -6.46 14.83 -8.24
N ALA A 187 -7.30 13.80 -8.39
CA ALA A 187 -7.60 13.22 -9.69
C ALA A 187 -8.37 14.22 -10.56
N PRO A 188 -8.08 14.32 -11.86
CA PRO A 188 -8.86 15.13 -12.77
C PRO A 188 -10.30 14.55 -12.90
N ALA A 189 -11.26 15.38 -13.29
CA ALA A 189 -12.66 15.00 -13.36
C ALA A 189 -12.94 13.84 -14.35
N ASN A 190 -12.11 13.70 -15.38
CA ASN A 190 -12.23 12.64 -16.38
C ASN A 190 -11.45 11.36 -16.03
N ALA A 191 -10.90 11.25 -14.83
CA ALA A 191 -10.20 10.06 -14.38
C ALA A 191 -11.21 8.92 -14.12
N VAL A 192 -10.87 7.72 -14.59
CA VAL A 192 -11.66 6.51 -14.27
C VAL A 192 -11.49 6.18 -12.80
N THR A 193 -12.61 6.00 -12.09
CA THR A 193 -12.59 5.67 -10.66
C THR A 193 -12.56 4.15 -10.47
N ILE A 194 -11.60 3.69 -9.65
CA ILE A 194 -11.53 2.30 -9.22
C ILE A 194 -11.36 2.29 -7.70
N LYS A 195 -12.23 1.57 -7.01
CA LYS A 195 -12.17 1.42 -5.56
C LYS A 195 -11.63 0.05 -5.20
N ALA A 196 -10.52 0.01 -4.45
CA ALA A 196 -9.97 -1.19 -3.86
C ALA A 196 -10.36 -1.27 -2.38
N THR A 197 -11.01 -2.35 -1.99
CA THR A 197 -11.41 -2.64 -0.61
C THR A 197 -10.58 -3.81 -0.10
N GLY A 198 -9.80 -3.59 0.97
CA GLY A 198 -9.08 -4.65 1.67
C GLY A 198 -10.01 -5.44 2.58
N ASN A 199 -9.89 -6.75 2.54
CA ASN A 199 -10.60 -7.70 3.41
C ASN A 199 -9.58 -8.70 3.98
N GLN A 200 -9.92 -9.40 5.05
CA GLN A 200 -9.11 -10.48 5.61
C GLN A 200 -9.43 -11.80 4.90
N TRP A 201 -8.69 -12.34 3.92
CA TRP A 201 -7.43 -11.78 3.35
C TRP A 201 -7.52 -11.87 1.83
N PHE A 202 -8.15 -10.90 1.22
CA PHE A 202 -8.34 -10.75 -0.21
C PHE A 202 -8.65 -9.27 -0.56
N TRP A 203 -8.65 -8.95 -1.85
CA TRP A 203 -9.06 -7.63 -2.32
C TRP A 203 -10.37 -7.69 -3.08
N THR A 204 -11.20 -6.65 -2.95
CA THR A 204 -12.36 -6.43 -3.82
C THR A 204 -12.12 -5.15 -4.62
N TYR A 205 -12.29 -5.22 -5.93
CA TYR A 205 -12.17 -4.08 -6.83
C TYR A 205 -13.52 -3.71 -7.40
N SER A 206 -14.01 -2.49 -7.08
CA SER A 206 -15.27 -1.97 -7.61
C SER A 206 -15.01 -0.94 -8.70
N TYR A 207 -15.87 -0.89 -9.72
CA TYR A 207 -15.75 -0.03 -10.91
C TYR A 207 -16.96 0.89 -11.04
N PRO A 208 -17.08 1.95 -10.21
CA PRO A 208 -18.26 2.80 -10.14
C PRO A 208 -18.64 3.45 -11.48
N ASP A 209 -17.65 3.91 -12.25
CA ASP A 209 -17.85 4.60 -13.52
C ASP A 209 -18.17 3.63 -14.67
N ASN A 210 -18.07 2.33 -14.45
CA ASN A 210 -18.23 1.29 -15.48
C ASN A 210 -19.39 0.32 -15.17
N GLY A 211 -20.44 0.80 -14.50
CA GLY A 211 -21.62 -0.02 -14.18
C GLY A 211 -21.64 -0.54 -12.74
N GLY A 212 -20.64 -0.23 -11.93
CA GLY A 212 -20.63 -0.54 -10.50
C GLY A 212 -20.35 -2.00 -10.14
N PHE A 213 -19.95 -2.84 -11.10
CA PHE A 213 -19.61 -4.24 -10.82
C PHE A 213 -18.38 -4.36 -9.92
N GLU A 214 -18.24 -5.52 -9.29
CA GLU A 214 -17.15 -5.83 -8.39
C GLU A 214 -16.42 -7.11 -8.80
N VAL A 215 -15.10 -7.12 -8.59
CA VAL A 215 -14.22 -8.27 -8.84
C VAL A 215 -13.53 -8.64 -7.52
N ILE A 216 -13.66 -9.89 -7.10
CA ILE A 216 -12.97 -10.45 -5.93
C ILE A 216 -11.65 -11.06 -6.38
N SER A 217 -10.57 -10.73 -5.71
CA SER A 217 -9.20 -11.11 -6.05
C SER A 217 -8.55 -11.83 -4.87
N ASN A 218 -8.32 -13.13 -5.02
CA ASN A 218 -7.64 -13.96 -4.05
C ASN A 218 -6.24 -14.36 -4.55
N MET A 219 -5.36 -14.76 -3.63
CA MET A 219 -4.07 -15.31 -4.02
C MET A 219 -4.25 -16.60 -4.81
N LEU A 220 -3.58 -16.66 -5.95
CA LEU A 220 -3.54 -17.85 -6.78
C LEU A 220 -2.64 -18.93 -6.14
N PRO A 221 -3.01 -20.20 -6.17
CA PRO A 221 -2.13 -21.29 -5.76
C PRO A 221 -0.80 -21.28 -6.52
N GLU A 222 0.31 -21.57 -5.84
CA GLU A 222 1.67 -21.47 -6.42
C GLU A 222 1.85 -22.30 -7.69
N GLU A 223 1.28 -23.50 -7.73
CA GLU A 223 1.34 -24.36 -8.91
C GLU A 223 0.64 -23.75 -10.13
N GLU A 224 -0.45 -23.02 -9.90
CA GLU A 224 -1.19 -22.36 -10.97
C GLU A 224 -0.45 -21.08 -11.40
N ALA A 225 0.13 -20.34 -10.46
CA ALA A 225 0.96 -19.17 -10.75
C ALA A 225 2.15 -19.55 -11.63
N LYS A 226 2.84 -20.65 -11.32
CA LYS A 226 3.94 -21.20 -12.15
C LYS A 226 3.49 -21.53 -13.58
N LYS A 227 2.34 -22.18 -13.74
CA LYS A 227 1.78 -22.48 -15.07
C LYS A 227 1.49 -21.23 -15.89
N ARG A 228 1.07 -20.13 -15.24
CA ARG A 228 0.81 -18.84 -15.88
C ARG A 228 2.08 -18.00 -16.10
N GLY A 229 3.25 -18.45 -15.62
CA GLY A 229 4.49 -17.67 -15.64
C GLY A 229 4.46 -16.44 -14.73
N GLU A 230 3.60 -16.47 -13.70
CA GLU A 230 3.46 -15.41 -12.72
C GLU A 230 4.34 -15.68 -11.48
N PRO A 231 4.80 -14.63 -10.76
CA PRO A 231 5.59 -14.83 -9.55
C PRO A 231 4.74 -15.53 -8.47
N GLU A 232 5.32 -16.55 -7.87
CA GLU A 232 4.74 -17.27 -6.73
C GLU A 232 4.40 -16.28 -5.60
N GLN A 233 3.30 -16.51 -4.87
CA GLN A 233 2.79 -15.69 -3.76
C GLN A 233 2.40 -14.24 -4.12
N LEU A 234 2.62 -13.80 -5.36
CA LEU A 234 2.20 -12.47 -5.84
C LEU A 234 1.11 -12.54 -6.90
N ALA A 235 0.80 -13.72 -7.42
CA ALA A 235 -0.25 -13.92 -8.41
C ALA A 235 -1.64 -13.95 -7.77
N ALA A 236 -2.64 -13.46 -8.50
CA ALA A 236 -4.04 -13.47 -8.10
C ALA A 236 -4.91 -14.18 -9.15
N ASP A 237 -6.03 -14.76 -8.71
CA ASP A 237 -7.03 -15.39 -9.57
C ASP A 237 -7.67 -14.37 -10.52
N PHE A 238 -8.06 -13.20 -9.99
CA PHE A 238 -8.54 -12.04 -10.75
C PHE A 238 -7.67 -10.82 -10.49
N ARG A 239 -7.49 -10.01 -11.51
CA ARG A 239 -6.63 -8.83 -11.49
C ARG A 239 -7.46 -7.55 -11.42
N MET A 240 -6.90 -6.50 -10.82
CA MET A 240 -7.42 -5.15 -10.99
C MET A 240 -7.07 -4.66 -12.40
N VAL A 241 -8.04 -4.68 -13.31
CA VAL A 241 -7.82 -4.24 -14.70
C VAL A 241 -8.06 -2.74 -14.79
N VAL A 242 -7.13 -2.02 -15.45
CA VAL A 242 -7.13 -0.56 -15.50
C VAL A 242 -6.69 -0.07 -16.88
N PRO A 243 -7.11 1.14 -17.33
CA PRO A 243 -6.58 1.73 -18.55
C PRO A 243 -5.14 2.23 -18.33
N ALA A 244 -4.26 1.99 -19.30
CA ALA A 244 -2.90 2.54 -19.33
C ALA A 244 -2.87 3.88 -20.09
N GLY A 245 -1.93 4.77 -19.70
CA GLY A 245 -1.73 6.06 -20.36
C GLY A 245 -2.72 7.15 -19.95
N GLU A 246 -3.57 6.89 -18.96
CA GLU A 246 -4.58 7.84 -18.47
C GLU A 246 -4.58 7.92 -16.94
N PRO A 247 -5.05 9.04 -16.36
CA PRO A 247 -5.20 9.17 -14.93
C PRO A 247 -6.34 8.27 -14.41
N ILE A 248 -6.06 7.55 -13.34
CA ILE A 248 -6.99 6.70 -12.60
C ILE A 248 -7.19 7.31 -11.23
N ARG A 249 -8.43 7.45 -10.80
CA ARG A 249 -8.79 7.78 -9.43
C ARG A 249 -8.82 6.50 -8.61
N LEU A 250 -7.73 6.20 -7.95
CA LEU A 250 -7.66 5.04 -7.05
C LEU A 250 -8.19 5.44 -5.68
N GLN A 251 -9.29 4.83 -5.29
CA GLN A 251 -9.85 4.91 -3.96
C GLN A 251 -9.52 3.64 -3.19
N VAL A 252 -9.06 3.77 -1.94
CA VAL A 252 -8.70 2.62 -1.11
C VAL A 252 -9.39 2.73 0.24
N THR A 253 -10.02 1.64 0.66
CA THR A 253 -10.67 1.48 1.95
C THR A 253 -10.48 0.06 2.46
N ALA A 254 -11.02 -0.25 3.62
CA ALA A 254 -11.07 -1.60 4.17
C ALA A 254 -12.43 -1.90 4.78
N ALA A 255 -12.80 -3.19 4.77
CA ALA A 255 -14.07 -3.65 5.34
C ALA A 255 -13.96 -4.02 6.82
N ASP A 256 -12.79 -4.43 7.28
CA ASP A 256 -12.57 -5.06 8.59
C ASP A 256 -11.43 -4.40 9.38
N VAL A 257 -10.19 -4.62 9.02
CA VAL A 257 -8.99 -4.05 9.67
C VAL A 257 -8.24 -3.13 8.69
N ILE A 258 -7.18 -2.47 9.14
CA ILE A 258 -6.36 -1.65 8.25
C ILE A 258 -5.56 -2.58 7.33
N HIS A 259 -5.57 -2.27 6.02
CA HIS A 259 -4.75 -2.86 4.97
C HIS A 259 -3.98 -1.75 4.26
N SER A 260 -3.07 -2.09 3.34
CA SER A 260 -2.43 -1.09 2.48
C SER A 260 -2.28 -1.61 1.06
N PHE A 261 -2.85 -0.89 0.10
CA PHE A 261 -2.71 -1.18 -1.32
C PHE A 261 -1.34 -0.65 -1.79
N ALA A 262 -0.40 -1.56 -2.08
CA ALA A 262 0.95 -1.18 -2.48
C ALA A 262 1.42 -1.94 -3.72
N VAL A 263 1.85 -1.18 -4.74
CA VAL A 263 2.47 -1.71 -5.97
C VAL A 263 3.79 -0.96 -6.19
N PRO A 264 4.94 -1.58 -5.82
CA PRO A 264 6.24 -0.90 -5.79
C PRO A 264 6.67 -0.31 -7.13
N SER A 265 6.46 -1.02 -8.24
CA SER A 265 6.82 -0.57 -9.60
C SER A 265 5.97 0.59 -10.13
N LEU A 266 4.88 0.91 -9.46
CA LEU A 266 4.01 2.07 -9.76
C LEU A 266 4.19 3.21 -8.75
N TRP A 267 5.07 3.05 -7.76
CA TRP A 267 5.24 3.97 -6.63
C TRP A 267 3.93 4.30 -5.93
N SER A 268 3.06 3.30 -5.85
CA SER A 268 1.74 3.43 -5.23
C SER A 268 1.71 2.68 -3.92
N LYS A 269 1.53 3.40 -2.82
CA LYS A 269 1.14 2.88 -1.52
C LYS A 269 0.05 3.78 -0.97
N LEU A 270 -1.08 3.18 -0.54
CA LEU A 270 -2.21 3.88 0.02
C LEU A 270 -2.93 2.98 1.02
N ASP A 271 -3.07 3.45 2.25
CA ASP A 271 -3.67 2.66 3.31
C ASP A 271 -5.20 2.60 3.16
N GLY A 272 -5.74 1.40 3.31
CA GLY A 272 -7.17 1.14 3.41
C GLY A 272 -7.58 1.12 4.88
N VAL A 273 -8.34 2.13 5.31
CA VAL A 273 -8.78 2.28 6.70
C VAL A 273 -10.29 2.06 6.75
N PRO A 274 -10.81 1.20 7.66
CA PRO A 274 -12.24 1.00 7.83
C PRO A 274 -12.97 2.32 8.11
N GLY A 275 -14.10 2.52 7.43
CA GLY A 275 -14.92 3.74 7.59
C GLY A 275 -14.36 5.00 6.90
N ARG A 276 -13.22 4.91 6.22
CA ARG A 276 -12.59 6.01 5.49
C ARG A 276 -12.23 5.58 4.05
N ILE A 277 -12.45 6.47 3.09
CA ILE A 277 -11.96 6.31 1.72
C ILE A 277 -10.77 7.24 1.53
N ASN A 278 -9.60 6.66 1.32
CA ASN A 278 -8.41 7.38 0.89
C ASN A 278 -8.37 7.41 -0.63
N GLU A 279 -7.88 8.51 -1.21
CA GLU A 279 -7.85 8.69 -2.66
C GLU A 279 -6.46 9.12 -3.14
N LYS A 280 -6.05 8.61 -4.30
CA LYS A 280 -4.79 8.96 -4.96
C LYS A 280 -4.95 8.86 -6.47
N VAL A 281 -4.23 9.71 -7.21
CA VAL A 281 -4.07 9.51 -8.65
C VAL A 281 -3.05 8.41 -8.91
N LEU A 282 -3.48 7.41 -9.68
CA LEU A 282 -2.59 6.42 -10.26
C LEU A 282 -2.48 6.70 -11.77
N PHE A 283 -1.26 6.70 -12.29
CA PHE A 283 -1.01 6.84 -13.72
C PHE A 283 0.03 5.79 -14.13
N ILE A 284 -0.36 4.90 -15.03
CA ILE A 284 0.49 3.82 -15.52
C ILE A 284 0.87 4.12 -16.95
N LYS A 285 2.16 4.37 -17.22
CA LYS A 285 2.64 4.83 -18.52
C LYS A 285 2.51 3.79 -19.63
N GLU A 286 2.67 2.52 -19.29
CA GLU A 286 2.76 1.44 -20.26
C GLU A 286 1.83 0.29 -19.91
N PRO A 287 1.20 -0.35 -20.91
CA PRO A 287 0.50 -1.61 -20.70
C PRO A 287 1.41 -2.68 -20.11
N GLY A 288 0.89 -3.48 -19.19
CA GLY A 288 1.65 -4.51 -18.51
C GLY A 288 0.92 -5.09 -17.30
N VAL A 289 1.52 -6.09 -16.67
CA VAL A 289 1.06 -6.68 -15.41
C VAL A 289 2.02 -6.27 -14.30
N TYR A 290 1.48 -5.68 -13.25
CA TYR A 290 2.24 -5.10 -12.14
C TYR A 290 1.81 -5.74 -10.83
N TYR A 291 2.78 -6.18 -10.05
CA TYR A 291 2.56 -6.95 -8.84
C TYR A 291 2.83 -6.12 -7.60
N GLY A 292 2.01 -6.35 -6.61
CA GLY A 292 2.09 -5.72 -5.30
C GLY A 292 1.57 -6.62 -4.20
N GLN A 293 1.54 -6.08 -3.00
CA GLN A 293 1.18 -6.84 -1.82
C GLN A 293 0.57 -5.91 -0.77
N CYS A 294 -0.27 -6.45 0.11
CA CYS A 294 -0.71 -5.74 1.30
C CYS A 294 0.51 -5.27 2.10
N SER A 295 0.56 -3.98 2.44
CA SER A 295 1.72 -3.36 3.09
C SER A 295 1.39 -2.71 4.43
N GLU A 296 0.30 -3.16 5.08
CA GLU A 296 -0.03 -2.88 6.48
C GLU A 296 -0.48 -4.16 7.16
N LEU A 297 0.10 -4.47 8.33
CA LEU A 297 -0.14 -5.73 9.03
C LEU A 297 -1.62 -5.90 9.37
N CYS A 298 -2.27 -6.88 8.74
CA CYS A 298 -3.71 -7.12 8.82
C CYS A 298 -4.10 -8.49 9.40
N GLY A 299 -3.16 -9.22 10.00
CA GLY A 299 -3.38 -10.51 10.66
C GLY A 299 -2.62 -11.68 10.07
N ALA A 300 -3.08 -12.90 10.33
CA ALA A 300 -2.33 -14.15 10.08
C ALA A 300 -1.98 -14.40 8.60
N ARG A 301 -2.78 -13.92 7.66
CA ARG A 301 -2.56 -14.09 6.22
C ARG A 301 -2.20 -12.78 5.51
N HIS A 302 -1.59 -11.84 6.23
CA HIS A 302 -1.13 -10.56 5.68
C HIS A 302 -0.27 -10.72 4.42
N GLY A 303 0.64 -11.68 4.39
CA GLY A 303 1.48 -11.98 3.24
C GLY A 303 0.79 -12.77 2.12
N TYR A 304 -0.49 -13.13 2.27
CA TYR A 304 -1.22 -14.02 1.35
C TYR A 304 -2.42 -13.31 0.68
N MET A 305 -2.34 -12.01 0.50
CA MET A 305 -3.33 -11.20 -0.23
C MET A 305 -2.61 -10.26 -1.21
N PRO A 306 -2.11 -10.83 -2.31
CA PRO A 306 -1.38 -10.08 -3.32
C PRO A 306 -2.28 -9.10 -4.07
N ILE A 307 -1.65 -8.15 -4.75
CA ILE A 307 -2.27 -7.18 -5.62
C ILE A 307 -1.70 -7.37 -7.01
N VAL A 308 -2.56 -7.61 -7.99
CA VAL A 308 -2.16 -7.69 -9.40
C VAL A 308 -2.92 -6.65 -10.20
N VAL A 309 -2.18 -5.72 -10.80
CA VAL A 309 -2.73 -4.66 -11.65
C VAL A 309 -2.41 -4.99 -13.10
N GLU A 310 -3.44 -5.16 -13.92
CA GLU A 310 -3.32 -5.34 -15.37
C GLU A 310 -3.67 -4.03 -16.08
N ALA A 311 -2.67 -3.33 -16.58
CA ALA A 311 -2.84 -2.08 -17.31
C ALA A 311 -2.98 -2.37 -18.81
N LEU A 312 -4.10 -1.98 -19.40
CA LEU A 312 -4.45 -2.26 -20.81
C LEU A 312 -4.56 -0.96 -21.61
N PRO A 313 -4.26 -0.99 -22.91
CA PRO A 313 -4.73 0.08 -23.81
C PRO A 313 -6.23 0.27 -23.68
N ARG A 314 -6.72 1.51 -23.76
CA ARG A 314 -8.13 1.85 -23.52
C ARG A 314 -9.12 0.98 -24.26
N PRO A 315 -8.99 0.67 -25.57
CA PRO A 315 -9.94 -0.21 -26.26
C PRO A 315 -9.97 -1.64 -25.71
N LYS A 316 -8.85 -2.16 -25.23
CA LYS A 316 -8.80 -3.49 -24.57
C LYS A 316 -9.40 -3.46 -23.16
N TYR A 317 -9.19 -2.37 -22.41
CA TYR A 317 -9.87 -2.14 -21.15
C TYR A 317 -11.39 -2.12 -21.33
N ASN A 318 -11.89 -1.40 -22.33
CA ASN A 318 -13.31 -1.38 -22.66
C ASN A 318 -13.83 -2.78 -23.02
N ALA A 319 -13.06 -3.55 -23.81
CA ALA A 319 -13.43 -4.93 -24.14
C ALA A 319 -13.53 -5.80 -22.88
N TRP A 320 -12.63 -5.61 -21.92
CA TRP A 320 -12.71 -6.31 -20.64
C TRP A 320 -13.95 -5.89 -19.83
N VAL A 321 -14.23 -4.59 -19.70
CA VAL A 321 -15.44 -4.10 -19.02
C VAL A 321 -16.70 -4.74 -19.60
N MET A 322 -16.78 -4.86 -20.93
CA MET A 322 -17.93 -5.46 -21.61
C MET A 322 -18.06 -6.98 -21.39
N THR A 323 -17.06 -7.65 -20.81
CA THR A 323 -17.17 -9.05 -20.35
C THR A 323 -17.71 -9.18 -18.93
N GLN A 324 -17.78 -8.09 -18.18
CA GLN A 324 -18.25 -8.10 -16.79
C GLN A 324 -19.78 -7.96 -16.73
N ALA A 325 -20.42 -8.69 -15.82
CA ALA A 325 -21.85 -8.58 -15.60
C ALA A 325 -22.23 -7.16 -15.15
N GLY A 326 -23.08 -6.47 -15.91
CA GLY A 326 -23.42 -5.07 -15.67
C GLY A 326 -22.34 -4.07 -16.09
N GLY A 327 -21.31 -4.53 -16.81
CA GLY A 327 -20.26 -3.67 -17.33
C GLY A 327 -20.80 -2.65 -18.33
N LYS A 328 -20.43 -1.37 -18.15
CA LYS A 328 -20.92 -0.26 -18.95
C LYS A 328 -19.78 0.68 -19.32
N ILE A 329 -19.79 1.11 -20.57
CA ILE A 329 -18.94 2.20 -21.08
C ILE A 329 -19.87 3.32 -21.54
N ASP A 330 -19.65 4.54 -21.06
CA ASP A 330 -20.45 5.69 -21.46
C ASP A 330 -20.43 5.87 -22.97
N GLY A 331 -21.63 6.04 -23.54
CA GLY A 331 -21.80 6.18 -24.98
C GLY A 331 -21.84 4.86 -25.80
N LEU A 332 -21.71 3.70 -25.15
CA LEU A 332 -21.89 2.39 -25.76
C LEU A 332 -23.15 1.69 -25.21
N PRO A 333 -23.77 0.77 -25.98
CA PRO A 333 -24.82 -0.10 -25.44
C PRO A 333 -24.32 -0.88 -24.24
N GLU A 334 -25.15 -1.05 -23.23
CA GLU A 334 -24.84 -1.86 -22.07
C GLU A 334 -24.52 -3.31 -22.47
N ALA A 335 -23.50 -3.90 -21.82
CA ALA A 335 -23.16 -5.30 -22.02
C ALA A 335 -24.37 -6.18 -21.70
N PRO A 336 -24.69 -7.23 -22.50
CA PRO A 336 -25.72 -8.17 -22.14
C PRO A 336 -25.46 -8.68 -20.72
N ALA A 337 -26.50 -8.71 -19.87
CA ALA A 337 -26.39 -9.32 -18.56
C ALA A 337 -25.84 -10.75 -18.74
N ALA A 338 -24.62 -11.00 -18.29
CA ALA A 338 -24.12 -12.37 -18.28
C ALA A 338 -25.08 -13.19 -17.41
N PRO A 339 -25.40 -14.46 -17.78
CA PRO A 339 -26.15 -15.32 -16.91
C PRO A 339 -25.44 -15.29 -15.55
N ALA A 340 -26.21 -14.93 -14.50
CA ALA A 340 -25.65 -14.76 -13.15
C ALA A 340 -24.76 -15.97 -12.84
N ALA A 341 -23.45 -15.74 -12.83
CA ALA A 341 -22.55 -16.74 -12.25
C ALA A 341 -23.10 -17.01 -10.83
N PRO A 342 -23.28 -18.28 -10.42
CA PRO A 342 -23.73 -18.55 -9.09
C PRO A 342 -22.83 -17.74 -8.15
N ALA A 343 -23.46 -16.88 -7.34
CA ALA A 343 -22.74 -16.05 -6.38
C ALA A 343 -21.76 -16.98 -5.70
N ALA A 344 -20.45 -16.72 -5.87
CA ALA A 344 -19.43 -17.52 -5.22
C ALA A 344 -19.81 -17.47 -3.74
N ALA A 345 -20.25 -18.61 -3.20
CA ALA A 345 -20.58 -18.70 -1.80
C ALA A 345 -19.41 -18.09 -1.04
N PRO A 346 -19.64 -17.18 -0.08
CA PRO A 346 -18.55 -16.61 0.68
C PRO A 346 -17.72 -17.79 1.14
N ALA A 347 -16.43 -17.81 0.74
CA ALA A 347 -15.52 -18.88 1.13
C ALA A 347 -15.67 -19.00 2.63
N ALA A 348 -16.21 -20.14 3.09
CA ALA A 348 -16.46 -20.36 4.50
C ALA A 348 -15.20 -19.95 5.24
N ALA A 349 -15.31 -18.95 6.10
CA ALA A 349 -14.20 -18.52 6.92
C ALA A 349 -13.61 -19.80 7.53
N PRO A 350 -12.32 -20.12 7.32
CA PRO A 350 -11.74 -21.29 7.95
C PRO A 350 -12.00 -21.10 9.44
N ALA A 351 -12.69 -22.08 10.04
CA ALA A 351 -12.98 -22.11 11.47
C ALA A 351 -11.70 -21.66 12.18
N ALA A 352 -11.82 -20.62 13.00
CA ALA A 352 -10.70 -20.11 13.77
C ALA A 352 -10.00 -21.31 14.40
N ALA A 353 -8.77 -21.61 13.97
CA ALA A 353 -7.96 -22.63 14.57
C ALA A 353 -7.90 -22.27 16.07
N ALA A 354 -8.55 -23.06 16.90
CA ALA A 354 -8.52 -22.88 18.33
C ALA A 354 -7.06 -22.74 18.73
N ALA A 355 -6.73 -21.66 19.42
CA ALA A 355 -5.41 -21.47 19.99
C ALA A 355 -5.06 -22.73 20.78
N PRO A 356 -3.84 -23.29 20.67
CA PRO A 356 -3.46 -24.43 21.47
C PRO A 356 -3.62 -24.03 22.93
N ALA A 357 -4.40 -24.83 23.67
CA ALA A 357 -4.62 -24.65 25.10
C ALA A 357 -3.24 -24.52 25.78
N ALA A 358 -3.08 -23.48 26.57
CA ALA A 358 -1.87 -23.27 27.36
C ALA A 358 -1.62 -24.52 28.18
N ALA A 359 -0.45 -25.13 28.07
CA ALA A 359 0.00 -26.25 28.89
C ALA A 359 -0.08 -25.83 30.37
N PRO A 360 -0.57 -26.68 31.27
CA PRO A 360 -0.63 -26.37 32.68
C PRO A 360 0.77 -26.14 33.24
N ALA A 361 0.94 -25.04 33.98
CA ALA A 361 2.20 -24.69 34.63
C ALA A 361 2.61 -25.86 35.55
N ALA A 362 3.84 -26.35 35.35
CA ALA A 362 4.45 -27.34 36.23
C ALA A 362 4.58 -26.76 37.63
N SER A 363 4.01 -27.48 38.64
CA SER A 363 4.17 -27.16 40.06
C SER A 363 5.64 -27.30 40.48
N PRO A 364 6.18 -26.38 41.31
CA PRO A 364 7.54 -26.51 41.79
C PRO A 364 7.65 -27.70 42.76
N ALA A 365 8.66 -28.52 42.55
CA ALA A 365 9.00 -29.62 43.45
C ALA A 365 9.43 -29.10 44.86
N PRO A 366 9.10 -29.81 45.98
CA PRO A 366 9.53 -29.39 47.29
C PRO A 366 11.06 -29.59 47.44
N ALA A 367 11.72 -28.61 48.04
CA ALA A 367 13.10 -28.69 48.43
C ALA A 367 13.32 -29.70 49.56
N ALA A 368 14.24 -30.62 49.38
CA ALA A 368 14.82 -31.46 50.43
C ALA A 368 16.21 -30.92 50.78
#